data_82a6a7648d9bd4056f47582d37bceda0
#
_entry.id   82a6a7648d9bd4056f47582d37bceda0
#
_cell.length_a   1.000
_cell.length_b   1.000
_cell.length_c   1.000
_cell.angle_alpha   90.00
_cell.angle_beta   90.00
_cell.angle_gamma   90.00
#
_symmetry.space_group_name_H-M   'P 1'
#
loop_
_entity.id
_entity.type
_entity.pdbx_description
1 polymer ?
#
loop_
_entity_poly.entity_id
_entity_poly.type
_entity_poly.pdbx_seq_one_letter_code
_entity_poly.pdbx_strand_id
1 'polypeptide(L)'
;ITLLGNKVTALTKEDIQNHFKSGNQKGTYVLTVQAPTYWMDEGDGSNGQGAGTSRYTEVLMDAIKKYVANNKDVDPNRIYLAGCSNGGYMTINMALHYPNYFAALVPQATAYSYYQYERNNDGTYKMIEDKNSISGKSGIRTNKIWFDSQKVKTLKNIPIWFIHSAADKVVNPKTYSLPIYKSLLDSGAKNKWFSYYDNVQGKDLKDTTYNGHWSWVYFFNNQVSGVQDVKTIKKSSKLSGFKPSNKSKGGAATAKEGKKSYNNVFDWLNDQKK
;
A
#
# COMPACT_ATOMS: atom_id res chain seq x y z
N ILE A 1 -3.28 -13.82 -17.14
CA ILE A 1 -4.52 -13.02 -17.18
C ILE A 1 -4.50 -11.99 -16.06
N THR A 2 -4.13 -12.36 -14.87
CA THR A 2 -4.15 -11.50 -13.68
C THR A 2 -3.09 -10.40 -13.70
N LEU A 3 -1.97 -10.59 -14.34
CA LEU A 3 -0.93 -9.57 -14.52
C LEU A 3 -1.45 -8.31 -15.24
N LEU A 4 -2.42 -8.47 -16.12
CA LEU A 4 -3.05 -7.37 -16.86
C LEU A 4 -4.33 -6.85 -16.16
N GLY A 5 -4.92 -7.65 -15.28
CA GLY A 5 -6.24 -7.40 -14.71
C GLY A 5 -6.37 -6.12 -13.90
N ASN A 6 -5.30 -5.64 -13.27
CA ASN A 6 -5.29 -4.41 -12.48
C ASN A 6 -4.57 -3.24 -13.18
N LYS A 7 -4.47 -3.26 -14.52
CA LYS A 7 -3.83 -2.20 -15.30
C LYS A 7 -2.35 -1.95 -14.95
N VAL A 8 -1.64 -2.92 -14.40
CA VAL A 8 -0.21 -2.75 -13.99
C VAL A 8 0.69 -2.33 -15.15
N THR A 9 0.32 -2.68 -16.39
CA THR A 9 0.99 -2.20 -17.61
C THR A 9 0.92 -0.67 -17.77
N ALA A 10 0.03 0.02 -17.05
CA ALA A 10 0.03 1.48 -17.04
C ALA A 10 1.33 2.07 -16.50
N LEU A 11 2.05 1.36 -15.63
CA LEU A 11 3.34 1.80 -15.09
C LEU A 11 4.44 1.89 -16.17
N THR A 12 4.27 1.24 -17.32
CA THR A 12 5.21 1.35 -18.46
C THR A 12 4.87 2.48 -19.42
N LYS A 13 3.75 3.20 -19.20
CA LYS A 13 3.37 4.33 -20.04
C LYS A 13 4.34 5.51 -19.84
N GLU A 14 4.49 6.28 -20.91
CA GLU A 14 5.43 7.38 -20.94
C GLU A 14 5.15 8.46 -19.87
N ASP A 15 3.89 8.78 -19.64
CA ASP A 15 3.48 9.77 -18.63
C ASP A 15 3.89 9.38 -17.20
N ILE A 16 4.04 8.08 -16.91
CA ILE A 16 4.59 7.59 -15.62
C ILE A 16 6.11 7.45 -15.71
N GLN A 17 6.63 6.85 -16.78
CA GLN A 17 8.08 6.64 -16.93
C GLN A 17 8.87 7.96 -16.95
N ASN A 18 8.28 9.05 -17.42
CA ASN A 18 8.92 10.37 -17.45
C ASN A 18 9.25 10.90 -16.04
N HIS A 19 8.52 10.50 -14.98
CA HIS A 19 8.88 10.83 -13.60
C HIS A 19 10.20 10.21 -13.13
N PHE A 20 10.66 9.15 -13.81
CA PHE A 20 11.89 8.43 -13.49
C PHE A 20 13.05 8.75 -14.44
N LYS A 21 12.87 9.67 -15.38
CA LYS A 21 13.91 10.12 -16.30
C LYS A 21 14.62 11.34 -15.69
N SER A 22 15.82 11.14 -15.11
CA SER A 22 16.64 12.23 -14.56
C SER A 22 18.13 11.91 -14.70
N GLY A 23 18.93 12.86 -15.14
CA GLY A 23 20.34 12.61 -15.43
C GLY A 23 20.53 11.49 -16.45
N ASN A 24 21.27 10.45 -16.09
CA ASN A 24 21.50 9.28 -16.92
C ASN A 24 20.39 8.20 -16.81
N GLN A 25 19.40 8.41 -15.94
CA GLN A 25 18.30 7.47 -15.71
C GLN A 25 17.28 7.57 -16.86
N LYS A 26 17.03 6.45 -17.56
CA LYS A 26 16.15 6.39 -18.73
C LYS A 26 14.70 6.01 -18.40
N GLY A 27 14.40 5.69 -17.14
CA GLY A 27 13.11 5.22 -16.67
C GLY A 27 13.25 4.26 -15.51
N THR A 28 12.21 3.46 -15.25
CA THR A 28 12.22 2.42 -14.23
C THR A 28 11.74 1.09 -14.77
N TYR A 29 12.34 0.00 -14.32
CA TYR A 29 11.82 -1.34 -14.57
C TYR A 29 10.52 -1.56 -13.79
N VAL A 30 9.63 -2.35 -14.35
CA VAL A 30 8.39 -2.78 -13.71
C VAL A 30 8.38 -4.30 -13.62
N LEU A 31 8.69 -4.83 -12.44
CA LEU A 31 8.59 -6.26 -12.15
C LEU A 31 7.22 -6.55 -11.54
N THR A 32 6.40 -7.31 -12.25
CA THR A 32 5.07 -7.72 -11.79
C THR A 32 5.06 -9.20 -11.46
N VAL A 33 4.68 -9.52 -10.22
CA VAL A 33 4.64 -10.90 -9.72
C VAL A 33 3.23 -11.25 -9.26
N GLN A 34 2.79 -12.46 -9.54
CA GLN A 34 1.49 -13.01 -9.14
C GLN A 34 1.70 -14.22 -8.22
N ALA A 35 1.03 -14.22 -7.05
CA ALA A 35 0.98 -15.40 -6.21
C ALA A 35 0.10 -16.49 -6.84
N PRO A 36 0.44 -17.77 -6.72
CA PRO A 36 -0.39 -18.88 -7.20
C PRO A 36 -1.77 -18.95 -6.52
N THR A 37 -1.85 -18.57 -5.24
CA THR A 37 -3.10 -18.46 -4.48
C THR A 37 -3.35 -17.00 -4.10
N TYR A 38 -3.12 -16.61 -2.86
CA TYR A 38 -3.28 -15.24 -2.37
C TYR A 38 -2.00 -14.79 -1.65
N TRP A 39 -1.65 -13.53 -1.74
CA TRP A 39 -0.51 -13.00 -0.96
C TRP A 39 -0.69 -13.13 0.55
N MET A 40 -1.92 -13.20 1.04
CA MET A 40 -2.24 -13.43 2.46
C MET A 40 -2.35 -14.91 2.85
N ASP A 41 -2.05 -15.84 1.94
CA ASP A 41 -2.03 -17.27 2.22
C ASP A 41 -0.94 -17.59 3.26
N GLU A 42 -1.37 -18.12 4.40
CA GLU A 42 -0.50 -18.52 5.52
C GLU A 42 -0.05 -19.98 5.44
N GLY A 43 -0.49 -20.72 4.39
CA GLY A 43 -0.11 -22.12 4.15
C GLY A 43 -1.27 -23.06 3.82
N ASP A 44 -2.51 -22.62 4.01
CA ASP A 44 -3.74 -23.40 3.78
C ASP A 44 -4.41 -23.11 2.42
N GLY A 45 -3.84 -22.24 1.61
CA GLY A 45 -4.39 -21.82 0.32
C GLY A 45 -5.49 -20.76 0.42
N SER A 46 -5.88 -20.35 1.63
CA SER A 46 -6.94 -19.36 1.84
C SER A 46 -6.45 -17.90 1.63
N ASN A 47 -7.44 -17.00 1.50
CA ASN A 47 -7.14 -15.58 1.37
C ASN A 47 -6.72 -14.91 2.70
N GLY A 48 -6.64 -15.63 3.81
CA GLY A 48 -6.26 -15.09 5.11
C GLY A 48 -7.07 -13.85 5.54
N GLN A 49 -6.64 -13.18 6.61
CA GLN A 49 -7.29 -11.96 7.13
C GLN A 49 -6.30 -10.76 7.23
N GLY A 50 -5.11 -10.91 6.68
CA GLY A 50 -4.07 -9.88 6.74
C GLY A 50 -3.40 -9.71 8.11
N ALA A 51 -3.62 -10.67 9.03
CA ALA A 51 -3.05 -10.71 10.38
C ALA A 51 -2.21 -11.98 10.59
N GLY A 52 -1.41 -12.33 9.61
CA GLY A 52 -0.48 -13.46 9.60
C GLY A 52 0.71 -13.19 8.70
N THR A 53 1.54 -14.19 8.49
CA THR A 53 2.72 -14.15 7.61
C THR A 53 2.46 -14.97 6.35
N SER A 54 2.72 -14.35 5.20
CA SER A 54 2.57 -15.01 3.90
C SER A 54 3.58 -16.15 3.71
N ARG A 55 3.11 -17.28 3.22
CA ARG A 55 3.99 -18.38 2.76
C ARG A 55 4.88 -18.00 1.57
N TYR A 56 4.51 -16.92 0.86
CA TYR A 56 5.25 -16.44 -0.32
C TYR A 56 6.33 -15.41 -0.02
N THR A 57 6.56 -15.08 1.26
CA THR A 57 7.50 -14.01 1.67
C THR A 57 8.92 -14.26 1.14
N GLU A 58 9.48 -15.44 1.37
CA GLU A 58 10.85 -15.78 0.97
C GLU A 58 10.96 -15.94 -0.55
N VAL A 59 10.04 -16.68 -1.17
CA VAL A 59 10.10 -16.93 -2.62
C VAL A 59 9.94 -15.65 -3.44
N LEU A 60 9.13 -14.70 -2.98
CA LEU A 60 9.02 -13.39 -3.62
C LEU A 60 10.34 -12.61 -3.50
N MET A 61 10.95 -12.64 -2.31
CA MET A 61 12.24 -11.98 -2.11
C MET A 61 13.34 -12.56 -2.99
N ASP A 62 13.38 -13.88 -3.13
CA ASP A 62 14.32 -14.56 -4.03
C ASP A 62 14.10 -14.17 -5.50
N ALA A 63 12.86 -14.09 -5.93
CA ALA A 63 12.53 -13.63 -7.29
C ALA A 63 13.01 -12.19 -7.53
N ILE A 64 12.78 -11.28 -6.57
CA ILE A 64 13.26 -9.90 -6.64
C ILE A 64 14.79 -9.85 -6.70
N LYS A 65 15.48 -10.55 -5.80
CA LYS A 65 16.95 -10.59 -5.76
C LYS A 65 17.54 -11.13 -7.05
N LYS A 66 16.98 -12.22 -7.60
CA LYS A 66 17.40 -12.79 -8.90
C LYS A 66 17.23 -11.78 -10.04
N TYR A 67 16.10 -11.07 -10.07
CA TYR A 67 15.86 -10.05 -11.09
C TYR A 67 16.92 -8.93 -11.00
N VAL A 68 17.16 -8.39 -9.82
CA VAL A 68 18.16 -7.33 -9.58
C VAL A 68 19.57 -7.80 -9.97
N ALA A 69 19.96 -9.03 -9.58
CA ALA A 69 21.27 -9.58 -9.89
C ALA A 69 21.51 -9.79 -11.38
N ASN A 70 20.46 -10.13 -12.14
CA ASN A 70 20.53 -10.39 -13.58
C ASN A 70 20.45 -9.11 -14.45
N ASN A 71 20.06 -7.97 -13.85
CA ASN A 71 19.92 -6.71 -14.56
C ASN A 71 20.85 -5.67 -13.93
N LYS A 72 22.09 -5.59 -14.44
CA LYS A 72 23.19 -4.77 -13.86
C LYS A 72 22.96 -3.27 -13.90
N ASP A 73 22.03 -2.79 -14.70
CA ASP A 73 21.60 -1.40 -14.80
C ASP A 73 20.48 -1.02 -13.82
N VAL A 74 19.99 -1.97 -13.01
CA VAL A 74 19.10 -1.71 -11.89
C VAL A 74 19.91 -1.14 -10.72
N ASP A 75 19.54 0.05 -10.24
CA ASP A 75 20.12 0.62 -9.01
C ASP A 75 19.54 -0.12 -7.78
N PRO A 76 20.33 -0.92 -7.04
CA PRO A 76 19.86 -1.68 -5.89
C PRO A 76 19.45 -0.79 -4.71
N ASN A 77 19.78 0.50 -4.73
CA ASN A 77 19.36 1.47 -3.72
C ASN A 77 18.00 2.12 -4.05
N ARG A 78 17.43 1.82 -5.20
CA ARG A 78 16.16 2.40 -5.70
C ARG A 78 15.13 1.32 -6.02
N ILE A 79 15.00 0.32 -5.14
CA ILE A 79 13.98 -0.73 -5.24
C ILE A 79 12.73 -0.28 -4.50
N TYR A 80 11.65 -0.10 -5.22
CA TYR A 80 10.34 0.31 -4.68
C TYR A 80 9.39 -0.86 -4.68
N LEU A 81 8.49 -0.91 -3.71
CA LEU A 81 7.45 -1.93 -3.66
C LEU A 81 6.07 -1.28 -3.61
N ALA A 82 5.21 -1.65 -4.53
CA ALA A 82 3.84 -1.20 -4.60
C ALA A 82 2.89 -2.39 -4.75
N GLY A 83 1.70 -2.27 -4.19
CA GLY A 83 0.69 -3.32 -4.32
C GLY A 83 -0.68 -2.86 -3.85
N CYS A 84 -1.73 -3.46 -4.41
CA CYS A 84 -3.11 -3.12 -4.10
C CYS A 84 -3.83 -4.29 -3.40
N SER A 85 -4.68 -3.99 -2.42
CA SER A 85 -5.48 -4.96 -1.69
C SER A 85 -4.59 -6.04 -1.04
N ASN A 86 -4.71 -7.29 -1.49
CA ASN A 86 -3.85 -8.42 -1.14
C ASN A 86 -2.37 -8.12 -1.42
N GLY A 87 -2.05 -7.47 -2.56
CA GLY A 87 -0.71 -6.98 -2.87
C GLY A 87 -0.26 -5.84 -1.94
N GLY A 88 -1.20 -5.01 -1.47
CA GLY A 88 -0.93 -4.00 -0.45
C GLY A 88 -0.55 -4.61 0.91
N TYR A 89 -1.19 -5.73 1.28
CA TYR A 89 -0.75 -6.55 2.40
C TYR A 89 0.71 -7.00 2.19
N MET A 90 1.02 -7.58 1.02
CA MET A 90 2.36 -8.10 0.74
C MET A 90 3.42 -6.98 0.73
N THR A 91 3.05 -5.76 0.32
CA THR A 91 3.93 -4.58 0.42
C THR A 91 4.39 -4.32 1.85
N ILE A 92 3.48 -4.35 2.81
CA ILE A 92 3.80 -4.18 4.24
C ILE A 92 4.55 -5.41 4.79
N ASN A 93 4.06 -6.62 4.46
CA ASN A 93 4.68 -7.87 4.92
C ASN A 93 6.15 -7.99 4.49
N MET A 94 6.47 -7.70 3.24
CA MET A 94 7.85 -7.74 2.74
C MET A 94 8.76 -6.73 3.44
N ALA A 95 8.26 -5.52 3.69
CA ALA A 95 9.04 -4.48 4.36
C ALA A 95 9.28 -4.81 5.84
N LEU A 96 8.38 -5.53 6.49
CA LEU A 96 8.58 -6.02 7.87
C LEU A 96 9.64 -7.12 7.95
N HIS A 97 9.73 -7.99 6.94
CA HIS A 97 10.72 -9.07 6.90
C HIS A 97 12.08 -8.61 6.33
N TYR A 98 12.07 -7.62 5.44
CA TYR A 98 13.27 -7.09 4.78
C TYR A 98 13.36 -5.56 4.88
N PRO A 99 13.47 -4.98 6.09
CA PRO A 99 13.28 -3.55 6.32
C PRO A 99 14.34 -2.65 5.66
N ASN A 100 15.50 -3.21 5.31
CA ASN A 100 16.60 -2.45 4.69
C ASN A 100 16.71 -2.69 3.17
N TYR A 101 15.74 -3.40 2.58
CA TYR A 101 15.84 -3.74 1.16
C TYR A 101 15.15 -2.72 0.25
N PHE A 102 14.01 -2.20 0.65
CA PHE A 102 13.20 -1.30 -0.17
C PHE A 102 13.47 0.18 0.18
N ALA A 103 13.63 1.01 -0.86
CA ALA A 103 13.81 2.45 -0.70
C ALA A 103 12.50 3.16 -0.37
N ALA A 104 11.37 2.66 -0.86
CA ALA A 104 10.05 3.19 -0.56
C ALA A 104 8.93 2.18 -0.81
N LEU A 105 7.77 2.42 -0.19
CA LEU A 105 6.58 1.58 -0.28
C LEU A 105 5.37 2.41 -0.72
N VAL A 106 4.51 1.81 -1.56
CA VAL A 106 3.20 2.38 -1.93
C VAL A 106 2.09 1.33 -1.73
N PRO A 107 1.69 1.05 -0.47
CA PRO A 107 0.56 0.17 -0.18
C PRO A 107 -0.77 0.87 -0.52
N GLN A 108 -1.59 0.23 -1.36
CA GLN A 108 -2.84 0.77 -1.89
C GLN A 108 -4.01 -0.10 -1.44
N ALA A 109 -5.06 0.49 -0.85
CA ALA A 109 -6.18 -0.25 -0.25
C ALA A 109 -5.68 -1.49 0.54
N THR A 110 -4.61 -1.31 1.32
CA THR A 110 -3.84 -2.42 1.89
C THR A 110 -4.67 -3.29 2.82
N ALA A 111 -4.68 -4.59 2.55
CA ALA A 111 -5.32 -5.60 3.39
C ALA A 111 -4.44 -6.04 4.59
N TYR A 112 -3.34 -5.36 4.90
CA TYR A 112 -2.60 -5.60 6.14
C TYR A 112 -3.42 -5.13 7.33
N SER A 113 -3.80 -6.06 8.22
CA SER A 113 -4.70 -5.74 9.32
C SER A 113 -4.01 -4.94 10.43
N TYR A 114 -4.75 -4.03 11.04
CA TYR A 114 -4.31 -3.38 12.27
C TYR A 114 -4.62 -4.23 13.52
N TYR A 115 -5.69 -5.05 13.46
CA TYR A 115 -6.17 -5.88 14.56
C TYR A 115 -5.92 -7.36 14.30
N GLN A 116 -5.85 -8.14 15.38
CA GLN A 116 -5.86 -9.59 15.35
C GLN A 116 -7.26 -10.11 15.05
N TYR A 117 -7.32 -11.36 14.60
CA TYR A 117 -8.56 -12.11 14.37
C TYR A 117 -8.61 -13.34 15.26
N GLU A 118 -9.82 -13.77 15.60
CA GLU A 118 -10.02 -15.01 16.33
C GLU A 118 -9.62 -16.22 15.48
N ARG A 119 -9.03 -17.20 16.14
CA ARG A 119 -8.64 -18.47 15.53
C ARG A 119 -9.31 -19.65 16.24
N ASN A 120 -9.56 -20.70 15.50
CA ASN A 120 -9.91 -22.01 16.01
C ASN A 120 -8.68 -22.69 16.61
N ASN A 121 -8.87 -23.84 17.29
CA ASN A 121 -7.78 -24.60 17.90
C ASN A 121 -6.77 -25.15 16.87
N ASP A 122 -7.20 -25.37 15.63
CA ASP A 122 -6.36 -25.79 14.49
C ASP A 122 -5.58 -24.64 13.83
N GLY A 123 -5.74 -23.42 14.33
CA GLY A 123 -5.08 -22.24 13.78
C GLY A 123 -5.83 -21.54 12.66
N THR A 124 -6.89 -22.11 12.12
CA THR A 124 -7.73 -21.46 11.08
C THR A 124 -8.51 -20.26 11.66
N TYR A 125 -8.88 -19.31 10.80
CA TYR A 125 -9.68 -18.17 11.24
C TYR A 125 -11.13 -18.56 11.53
N LYS A 126 -11.68 -18.06 12.64
CA LYS A 126 -13.13 -18.10 12.87
C LYS A 126 -13.83 -17.13 11.92
N MET A 127 -14.79 -17.66 11.14
CA MET A 127 -15.47 -16.91 10.08
C MET A 127 -16.94 -16.70 10.42
N ILE A 128 -17.48 -15.55 10.00
CA ILE A 128 -18.91 -15.21 10.04
C ILE A 128 -19.37 -14.81 8.64
N GLU A 129 -20.67 -14.93 8.38
CA GLU A 129 -21.29 -14.45 7.15
C GLU A 129 -21.13 -12.91 7.04
N ASP A 130 -20.65 -12.44 5.88
CA ASP A 130 -20.46 -11.01 5.60
C ASP A 130 -20.75 -10.72 4.13
N LYS A 131 -21.88 -10.11 3.88
CA LYS A 131 -22.34 -9.75 2.53
C LYS A 131 -21.44 -8.73 1.81
N ASN A 132 -20.59 -8.02 2.54
CA ASN A 132 -19.65 -7.07 1.96
C ASN A 132 -18.30 -7.70 1.60
N SER A 133 -18.04 -8.92 2.06
CA SER A 133 -16.84 -9.68 1.71
C SER A 133 -16.98 -10.29 0.32
N ILE A 134 -15.89 -10.35 -0.43
CA ILE A 134 -15.82 -10.99 -1.76
C ILE A 134 -16.18 -12.49 -1.66
N SER A 135 -15.80 -13.14 -0.56
CA SER A 135 -16.09 -14.57 -0.31
C SER A 135 -17.42 -14.82 0.39
N GLY A 136 -18.20 -13.78 0.70
CA GLY A 136 -19.41 -13.89 1.52
C GLY A 136 -19.16 -14.12 3.01
N LYS A 137 -17.90 -14.20 3.43
CA LYS A 137 -17.48 -14.45 4.82
C LYS A 137 -16.35 -13.52 5.23
N SER A 138 -16.27 -13.19 6.50
CA SER A 138 -15.19 -12.42 7.12
C SER A 138 -14.73 -13.05 8.41
N GLY A 139 -13.45 -12.87 8.75
CA GLY A 139 -12.92 -13.28 10.04
C GLY A 139 -13.47 -12.43 11.19
N ILE A 140 -13.61 -13.03 12.36
CA ILE A 140 -14.01 -12.33 13.58
C ILE A 140 -12.82 -11.51 14.09
N ARG A 141 -12.89 -10.19 13.94
CA ARG A 141 -11.85 -9.29 14.40
C ARG A 141 -11.91 -9.09 15.90
N THR A 142 -10.76 -9.14 16.56
CA THR A 142 -10.61 -8.84 17.99
C THR A 142 -10.30 -7.35 18.22
N ASN A 143 -10.26 -6.93 19.50
CA ASN A 143 -9.74 -5.61 19.90
C ASN A 143 -8.22 -5.61 20.14
N LYS A 144 -7.53 -6.73 20.00
CA LYS A 144 -6.09 -6.85 20.18
C LYS A 144 -5.38 -6.29 18.94
N ILE A 145 -4.31 -5.56 19.14
CA ILE A 145 -3.51 -4.97 18.05
C ILE A 145 -2.62 -6.06 17.44
N TRP A 146 -2.67 -6.19 16.13
CA TRP A 146 -1.74 -6.97 15.32
C TRP A 146 -0.55 -6.12 14.86
N PHE A 147 -0.83 -4.89 14.43
CA PHE A 147 0.21 -3.93 14.03
C PHE A 147 0.79 -3.26 15.27
N ASP A 148 1.60 -3.98 16.01
CA ASP A 148 2.16 -3.64 17.31
C ASP A 148 3.36 -2.65 17.22
N SER A 149 3.90 -2.28 18.38
CA SER A 149 5.01 -1.34 18.49
C SER A 149 6.29 -1.83 17.81
N GLN A 150 6.52 -3.15 17.70
CA GLN A 150 7.68 -3.71 17.00
C GLN A 150 7.57 -3.49 15.50
N LYS A 151 6.38 -3.71 14.91
CA LYS A 151 6.12 -3.44 13.49
C LYS A 151 6.22 -1.94 13.18
N VAL A 152 5.70 -1.09 14.09
CA VAL A 152 5.87 0.36 14.00
C VAL A 152 7.35 0.74 13.97
N LYS A 153 8.16 0.20 14.89
CA LYS A 153 9.61 0.44 14.97
C LYS A 153 10.32 0.02 13.68
N THR A 154 9.98 -1.14 13.14
CA THR A 154 10.56 -1.68 11.90
C THR A 154 10.26 -0.76 10.70
N LEU A 155 9.02 -0.29 10.55
CA LEU A 155 8.62 0.55 9.41
C LEU A 155 8.91 2.05 9.61
N LYS A 156 9.34 2.45 10.79
CA LYS A 156 9.52 3.87 11.16
C LYS A 156 10.40 4.65 10.17
N ASN A 157 11.48 4.05 9.69
CA ASN A 157 12.47 4.72 8.84
C ASN A 157 12.27 4.49 7.34
N ILE A 158 11.35 3.60 6.95
CA ILE A 158 11.07 3.32 5.52
C ILE A 158 10.11 4.39 4.99
N PRO A 159 10.39 5.09 3.90
CA PRO A 159 9.45 5.99 3.23
C PRO A 159 8.19 5.24 2.79
N ILE A 160 7.00 5.76 3.12
CA ILE A 160 5.73 5.10 2.75
C ILE A 160 4.70 6.13 2.30
N TRP A 161 4.05 5.86 1.15
CA TRP A 161 2.89 6.61 0.68
C TRP A 161 1.68 5.69 0.56
N PHE A 162 0.75 5.82 1.49
CA PHE A 162 -0.51 5.08 1.47
C PHE A 162 -1.52 5.70 0.51
N ILE A 163 -2.32 4.85 -0.12
CA ILE A 163 -3.43 5.26 -1.00
C ILE A 163 -4.67 4.47 -0.59
N HIS A 164 -5.78 5.13 -0.26
CA HIS A 164 -7.03 4.45 0.11
C HIS A 164 -8.24 5.33 -0.18
N SER A 165 -9.43 4.71 -0.29
CA SER A 165 -10.72 5.42 -0.39
C SER A 165 -11.60 5.17 0.84
N ALA A 166 -12.32 6.19 1.26
CA ALA A 166 -13.32 6.08 2.32
C ALA A 166 -14.53 5.23 1.92
N ALA A 167 -14.79 5.12 0.61
CA ALA A 167 -15.85 4.29 0.05
C ALA A 167 -15.49 2.80 -0.05
N ASP A 168 -14.28 2.39 0.40
CA ASP A 168 -13.87 0.99 0.39
C ASP A 168 -14.65 0.18 1.42
N LYS A 169 -15.52 -0.70 0.92
CA LYS A 169 -16.32 -1.64 1.74
C LYS A 169 -15.66 -3.02 1.86
N VAL A 170 -14.65 -3.32 1.06
CA VAL A 170 -13.93 -4.61 1.07
C VAL A 170 -12.82 -4.59 2.12
N VAL A 171 -11.95 -3.58 2.06
CA VAL A 171 -10.89 -3.36 3.04
C VAL A 171 -11.16 -2.03 3.73
N ASN A 172 -11.86 -2.08 4.86
CA ASN A 172 -12.27 -0.87 5.57
C ASN A 172 -11.06 -0.06 6.07
N PRO A 173 -10.79 1.15 5.55
CA PRO A 173 -9.62 1.92 5.91
C PRO A 173 -9.51 2.19 7.41
N LYS A 174 -10.65 2.28 8.13
CA LYS A 174 -10.68 2.55 9.59
C LYS A 174 -10.12 1.40 10.44
N THR A 175 -9.99 0.22 9.89
CA THR A 175 -9.48 -0.97 10.59
C THR A 175 -8.21 -1.54 9.97
N TYR A 176 -7.75 -0.94 8.88
CA TYR A 176 -6.53 -1.31 8.17
C TYR A 176 -5.55 -0.12 8.07
N SER A 177 -5.58 0.63 7.01
CA SER A 177 -4.56 1.63 6.68
C SER A 177 -4.53 2.87 7.57
N LEU A 178 -5.69 3.40 8.00
CA LEU A 178 -5.71 4.63 8.80
C LEU A 178 -5.06 4.46 10.18
N PRO A 179 -5.38 3.42 10.99
CA PRO A 179 -4.72 3.23 12.27
C PRO A 179 -3.24 2.85 12.12
N ILE A 180 -2.84 2.12 11.07
CA ILE A 180 -1.43 1.85 10.77
C ILE A 180 -0.68 3.17 10.55
N TYR A 181 -1.18 4.01 9.65
CA TYR A 181 -0.58 5.31 9.37
C TYR A 181 -0.52 6.21 10.61
N LYS A 182 -1.60 6.28 11.39
CA LYS A 182 -1.66 7.04 12.65
C LYS A 182 -0.58 6.57 13.64
N SER A 183 -0.44 5.25 13.84
CA SER A 183 0.58 4.67 14.73
C SER A 183 2.00 5.02 14.29
N LEU A 184 2.28 5.01 12.98
CA LEU A 184 3.56 5.46 12.44
C LEU A 184 3.81 6.94 12.74
N LEU A 185 2.82 7.82 12.51
CA LEU A 185 2.95 9.25 12.82
C LEU A 185 3.15 9.51 14.32
N ASP A 186 2.40 8.82 15.18
CA ASP A 186 2.49 8.97 16.64
C ASP A 186 3.86 8.51 17.18
N SER A 187 4.49 7.54 16.52
CA SER A 187 5.87 7.13 16.84
C SER A 187 6.94 8.15 16.41
N GLY A 188 6.55 9.25 15.77
CA GLY A 188 7.47 10.25 15.24
C GLY A 188 8.09 9.87 13.89
N ALA A 189 7.53 8.88 13.17
CA ALA A 189 7.99 8.53 11.84
C ALA A 189 7.89 9.72 10.89
N LYS A 190 8.91 9.88 10.05
CA LYS A 190 8.97 10.90 8.99
C LYS A 190 8.77 10.28 7.63
N ASN A 191 8.54 11.10 6.60
CA ASN A 191 8.34 10.66 5.22
C ASN A 191 7.25 9.59 5.10
N LYS A 192 6.12 9.90 5.71
CA LYS A 192 4.89 9.09 5.70
C LYS A 192 3.77 9.93 5.13
N TRP A 193 3.21 9.50 4.00
CA TRP A 193 2.17 10.21 3.28
C TRP A 193 0.94 9.36 3.14
N PHE A 194 -0.22 9.99 3.05
CA PHE A 194 -1.49 9.31 2.88
C PHE A 194 -2.40 10.10 1.94
N SER A 195 -2.68 9.54 0.78
CA SER A 195 -3.73 10.02 -0.13
C SER A 195 -5.03 9.29 0.21
N TYR A 196 -6.02 10.04 0.71
CA TYR A 196 -7.30 9.52 1.18
C TYR A 196 -8.45 10.12 0.37
N TYR A 197 -9.06 9.29 -0.44
CA TYR A 197 -10.11 9.70 -1.36
C TYR A 197 -11.50 9.44 -0.78
N ASP A 198 -12.47 10.29 -1.10
CA ASP A 198 -13.88 10.12 -0.73
C ASP A 198 -14.50 8.95 -1.51
N ASN A 199 -14.30 8.94 -2.81
CA ASN A 199 -14.69 7.87 -3.74
C ASN A 199 -13.57 7.61 -4.74
N VAL A 200 -13.81 6.80 -5.77
CA VAL A 200 -12.82 6.52 -6.82
C VAL A 200 -13.36 6.96 -8.17
N GLN A 201 -12.73 7.99 -8.74
CA GLN A 201 -13.05 8.56 -10.06
C GLN A 201 -11.75 8.78 -10.83
N GLY A 202 -11.43 7.84 -11.73
CA GLY A 202 -10.27 7.95 -12.59
C GLY A 202 -10.50 8.86 -13.79
N LYS A 203 -9.44 9.51 -14.28
CA LYS A 203 -9.50 10.32 -15.52
C LYS A 203 -9.66 9.49 -16.80
N ASP A 204 -9.47 8.19 -16.71
CA ASP A 204 -9.53 7.23 -17.81
C ASP A 204 -10.97 6.95 -18.29
N LEU A 205 -11.96 7.08 -17.40
CA LEU A 205 -13.37 6.98 -17.75
C LEU A 205 -14.13 8.18 -17.16
N LYS A 206 -14.55 9.08 -18.06
CA LYS A 206 -15.30 10.27 -17.70
C LYS A 206 -16.63 9.88 -17.02
N ASP A 207 -17.01 10.64 -15.99
CA ASP A 207 -18.30 10.52 -15.26
C ASP A 207 -18.55 9.12 -14.64
N THR A 208 -17.51 8.32 -14.48
CA THR A 208 -17.59 6.97 -13.89
C THR A 208 -17.05 6.97 -12.47
N THR A 209 -17.86 6.48 -11.53
CA THR A 209 -17.41 6.15 -10.17
C THR A 209 -17.09 4.65 -10.11
N TYR A 210 -15.84 4.34 -9.83
CA TYR A 210 -15.37 2.98 -9.64
C TYR A 210 -15.79 2.43 -8.27
N ASN A 211 -15.68 1.11 -8.11
CA ASN A 211 -15.76 0.50 -6.79
C ASN A 211 -14.79 1.19 -5.82
N GLY A 212 -15.25 1.56 -4.64
CA GLY A 212 -14.44 2.26 -3.64
C GLY A 212 -13.16 1.55 -3.23
N HIS A 213 -13.12 0.22 -3.39
CA HIS A 213 -11.92 -0.59 -3.16
C HIS A 213 -10.80 -0.31 -4.18
N TRP A 214 -11.12 0.17 -5.36
CA TRP A 214 -10.16 0.30 -6.45
C TRP A 214 -9.37 1.62 -6.44
N SER A 215 -9.01 2.13 -5.27
CA SER A 215 -8.26 3.40 -5.14
C SER A 215 -6.92 3.43 -5.90
N TRP A 216 -6.38 2.27 -6.29
CA TRP A 216 -5.21 2.15 -7.18
C TRP A 216 -5.45 2.67 -8.59
N VAL A 217 -6.69 2.90 -9.01
CA VAL A 217 -7.02 3.58 -10.28
C VAL A 217 -6.32 4.93 -10.36
N TYR A 218 -6.27 5.69 -9.27
CA TYR A 218 -5.55 6.95 -9.23
C TYR A 218 -4.05 6.80 -9.46
N PHE A 219 -3.43 5.74 -8.90
CA PHE A 219 -2.01 5.46 -9.08
C PHE A 219 -1.70 5.11 -10.54
N PHE A 220 -2.44 4.17 -11.12
CA PHE A 220 -2.23 3.75 -12.51
C PHE A 220 -2.63 4.80 -13.55
N ASN A 221 -3.38 5.82 -13.16
CA ASN A 221 -3.73 6.95 -14.01
C ASN A 221 -2.83 8.19 -13.78
N ASN A 222 -1.73 8.04 -13.03
CA ASN A 222 -0.84 9.16 -12.70
C ASN A 222 -1.59 10.35 -12.05
N GLN A 223 -2.47 10.07 -11.07
CA GLN A 223 -3.33 11.07 -10.43
C GLN A 223 -3.08 11.26 -8.93
N VAL A 224 -2.12 10.55 -8.34
CA VAL A 224 -1.84 10.64 -6.90
C VAL A 224 -0.96 11.85 -6.63
N SER A 225 -1.54 12.92 -6.10
CA SER A 225 -0.85 14.22 -5.95
C SER A 225 -0.97 14.86 -4.57
N GLY A 226 -2.15 14.81 -3.92
CA GLY A 226 -2.36 15.42 -2.61
C GLY A 226 -2.30 14.40 -1.48
N VAL A 227 -2.03 14.90 -0.28
CA VAL A 227 -1.95 14.07 0.93
C VAL A 227 -2.75 14.69 2.07
N GLN A 228 -3.06 13.88 3.06
CA GLN A 228 -3.66 14.30 4.32
C GLN A 228 -2.69 15.19 5.12
N ASP A 229 -3.21 16.17 5.85
CA ASP A 229 -2.38 17.04 6.69
C ASP A 229 -1.87 16.30 7.92
N VAL A 230 -0.56 16.07 7.96
CA VAL A 230 0.13 15.34 9.03
C VAL A 230 -0.06 16.01 10.39
N LYS A 231 -0.06 17.36 10.44
CA LYS A 231 -0.18 18.10 11.72
C LYS A 231 -1.59 17.90 12.30
N THR A 232 -2.61 17.97 11.47
CA THR A 232 -4.00 17.74 11.88
C THR A 232 -4.19 16.30 12.39
N ILE A 233 -3.67 15.30 11.69
CA ILE A 233 -3.77 13.90 12.12
C ILE A 233 -3.04 13.67 13.45
N LYS A 234 -1.84 14.20 13.63
CA LYS A 234 -1.09 14.07 14.89
C LYS A 234 -1.81 14.69 16.10
N LYS A 235 -2.46 15.82 15.89
CA LYS A 235 -3.19 16.53 16.97
C LYS A 235 -4.53 15.91 17.32
N SER A 236 -5.11 15.14 16.40
CA SER A 236 -6.43 14.58 16.60
C SER A 236 -6.42 13.28 17.40
N SER A 237 -7.46 13.11 18.22
CA SER A 237 -7.71 11.85 18.90
C SER A 237 -8.12 10.77 17.88
N LYS A 238 -7.63 9.55 18.06
CA LYS A 238 -7.97 8.41 17.22
C LYS A 238 -7.83 8.75 15.70
N LEU A 239 -8.89 8.55 14.92
CA LEU A 239 -8.91 8.74 13.47
C LEU A 239 -9.67 10.00 13.01
N SER A 240 -10.06 10.88 13.92
CA SER A 240 -10.91 12.06 13.61
C SER A 240 -10.21 13.11 12.72
N GLY A 241 -8.90 13.08 12.65
CA GLY A 241 -8.12 14.01 11.82
C GLY A 241 -8.08 13.66 10.33
N PHE A 242 -8.52 12.47 9.94
CA PHE A 242 -8.57 12.08 8.54
C PHE A 242 -9.82 12.64 7.86
N LYS A 243 -9.61 13.33 6.75
CA LYS A 243 -10.69 13.92 5.93
C LYS A 243 -10.54 13.44 4.50
N PRO A 244 -11.39 12.52 4.03
CA PRO A 244 -11.32 12.09 2.65
C PRO A 244 -11.55 13.28 1.71
N SER A 245 -10.85 13.28 0.60
CA SER A 245 -10.91 14.35 -0.40
C SER A 245 -11.49 13.81 -1.69
N ASN A 246 -12.41 14.56 -2.28
CA ASN A 246 -12.89 14.29 -3.62
C ASN A 246 -11.95 14.90 -4.68
N LYS A 247 -12.23 14.68 -5.97
CA LYS A 247 -11.50 15.26 -7.12
C LYS A 247 -10.00 14.86 -7.20
N SER A 248 -9.69 13.57 -7.07
CA SER A 248 -8.39 12.99 -7.40
C SER A 248 -7.16 13.52 -6.64
N LYS A 249 -7.31 14.34 -5.64
CA LYS A 249 -6.14 14.90 -4.92
C LYS A 249 -5.70 14.10 -3.69
N GLY A 250 -6.58 13.30 -3.09
CA GLY A 250 -6.26 12.51 -1.90
C GLY A 250 -6.04 13.31 -0.61
N GLY A 251 -6.05 14.64 -0.69
CA GLY A 251 -5.88 15.57 0.43
C GLY A 251 -5.53 16.96 -0.03
N ALA A 252 -5.65 17.95 0.89
CA ALA A 252 -5.35 19.35 0.61
C ALA A 252 -3.86 19.70 0.81
N ALA A 253 -3.12 18.85 1.51
CA ALA A 253 -1.70 19.07 1.76
C ALA A 253 -0.83 18.51 0.63
N THR A 254 0.41 19.00 0.55
CA THR A 254 1.44 18.51 -0.36
C THR A 254 2.50 17.73 0.43
N ALA A 255 2.96 16.61 -0.10
CA ALA A 255 4.05 15.85 0.50
C ALA A 255 5.35 16.69 0.44
N LYS A 256 6.12 16.72 1.55
CA LYS A 256 7.32 17.55 1.66
C LYS A 256 8.42 16.86 2.46
N GLU A 257 9.63 16.87 1.93
CA GLU A 257 10.85 16.47 2.64
C GLU A 257 11.83 17.62 2.67
N GLY A 258 12.07 18.16 3.86
CA GLY A 258 12.86 19.37 4.01
C GLY A 258 12.26 20.54 3.21
N LYS A 259 13.02 21.07 2.25
CA LYS A 259 12.57 22.14 1.34
C LYS A 259 11.87 21.62 0.07
N LYS A 260 11.97 20.32 -0.23
CA LYS A 260 11.42 19.73 -1.45
C LYS A 260 9.94 19.38 -1.28
N SER A 261 9.13 19.74 -2.26
CA SER A 261 7.70 19.42 -2.36
C SER A 261 7.46 18.49 -3.53
N TYR A 262 6.52 17.54 -3.36
CA TYR A 262 6.17 16.55 -4.38
C TYR A 262 4.72 16.73 -4.79
N ASN A 263 4.50 17.02 -6.05
CA ASN A 263 3.16 17.16 -6.65
C ASN A 263 2.62 15.84 -7.20
N ASN A 264 3.42 14.76 -7.13
CA ASN A 264 3.06 13.45 -7.64
C ASN A 264 3.81 12.36 -6.86
N VAL A 265 3.15 11.21 -6.66
CA VAL A 265 3.74 10.07 -5.96
C VAL A 265 4.96 9.50 -6.69
N PHE A 266 5.01 9.55 -8.02
CA PHE A 266 6.14 9.05 -8.80
C PHE A 266 7.36 9.97 -8.71
N ASP A 267 7.18 11.29 -8.65
CA ASP A 267 8.27 12.23 -8.34
C ASP A 267 8.85 11.96 -6.95
N TRP A 268 7.97 11.71 -5.98
CA TRP A 268 8.40 11.32 -4.64
C TRP A 268 9.13 9.97 -4.65
N LEU A 269 8.63 8.95 -5.34
CA LEU A 269 9.30 7.66 -5.47
C LEU A 269 10.70 7.80 -6.07
N ASN A 270 10.82 8.54 -7.18
CA ASN A 270 12.10 8.72 -7.87
C ASN A 270 13.16 9.41 -6.99
N ASP A 271 12.74 10.11 -5.96
CA ASP A 271 13.64 10.79 -5.03
C ASP A 271 14.11 9.87 -3.88
N GLN A 272 13.41 8.75 -3.65
CA GLN A 272 13.74 7.85 -2.56
C GLN A 272 14.93 6.96 -2.90
N LYS A 273 15.87 6.90 -1.97
CA LYS A 273 17.09 6.10 -2.07
C LYS A 273 17.47 5.59 -0.68
N LYS A 274 17.98 4.37 -0.59
CA LYS A 274 18.55 3.81 0.65
C LYS A 274 19.88 4.46 0.98
#